data_69e656a736f416e92ac81a0f714c17a2
#
_entry.id   69e656a736f416e92ac81a0f714c17a2
#
_cell.length_a   1.000
_cell.length_b   1.000
_cell.length_c   1.000
_cell.angle_alpha   90.00
_cell.angle_beta   90.00
_cell.angle_gamma   90.00
#
_symmetry.space_group_name_H-M   'P 1'
#
loop_
_entity.id
_entity.type
_entity.pdbx_description
1 polymer ?
#
loop_
_entity_poly.entity_id
_entity_poly.type
_entity_poly.pdbx_seq_one_letter_code
_entity_poly.pdbx_strand_id
1 'polypeptide(L)'
;MSALVLSESLGTTVRQPLMRATGVSKSYGDTIGCLDVSFTLHPGEVIGVVGESGSGKSTLLNVLSAQLPPDAGTVEYDLRHRGMSDIFRLSEPDRRRLMRTDWGIVHQNPRDGLRMDVSAGGNVGERLMAIGARHYGEIRAEGLDWLAKVELDASRVDDKPKTFSGGMQQRLQIARNLVTRPRLIFMDEPTGGLDVSVQARLLDLLRGLVRELGIAAIVVTHDLAVVRLLADRLMVMRHGRVVEEGLTDQVLDDPHHPYTQLLVSSVLQV
;
A
#
# COMPACT_ATOMS: atom_id res chain seq x y z
N MET A 1 -5.51 -60.18 -1.69
CA MET A 1 -4.75 -59.11 -1.00
C MET A 1 -4.57 -57.98 -2.00
N SER A 2 -5.44 -56.95 -1.86
CA SER A 2 -5.51 -55.82 -2.79
C SER A 2 -4.89 -54.61 -2.10
N ALA A 3 -3.78 -54.11 -2.65
CA ALA A 3 -3.12 -52.91 -2.13
C ALA A 3 -3.86 -51.67 -2.64
N LEU A 4 -4.51 -50.95 -1.71
CA LEU A 4 -5.03 -49.61 -1.95
C LEU A 4 -3.85 -48.64 -2.06
N VAL A 5 -3.64 -48.11 -3.26
CA VAL A 5 -2.76 -46.96 -3.50
C VAL A 5 -3.55 -45.70 -3.14
N LEU A 6 -3.27 -45.10 -2.01
CA LEU A 6 -3.71 -43.77 -1.64
C LEU A 6 -2.88 -42.75 -2.43
N SER A 7 -3.43 -42.23 -3.49
CA SER A 7 -2.89 -41.02 -4.15
C SER A 7 -3.34 -39.80 -3.37
N GLU A 8 -2.54 -39.33 -2.43
CA GLU A 8 -2.68 -37.98 -1.89
C GLU A 8 -2.38 -36.95 -2.99
N SER A 9 -3.41 -36.42 -3.61
CA SER A 9 -3.28 -35.21 -4.40
C SER A 9 -3.02 -34.04 -3.47
N LEU A 10 -1.77 -33.59 -3.39
CA LEU A 10 -1.39 -32.31 -2.85
C LEU A 10 -2.09 -31.23 -3.68
N GLY A 11 -3.31 -30.88 -3.29
CA GLY A 11 -4.04 -29.77 -3.84
C GLY A 11 -3.33 -28.47 -3.47
N THR A 12 -2.46 -27.99 -4.33
CA THR A 12 -1.95 -26.63 -4.28
C THR A 12 -3.16 -25.72 -4.49
N THR A 13 -3.72 -25.22 -3.42
CA THR A 13 -4.80 -24.22 -3.48
C THR A 13 -4.18 -22.97 -4.11
N VAL A 14 -4.33 -22.78 -5.41
CA VAL A 14 -3.90 -21.58 -6.10
C VAL A 14 -4.68 -20.42 -5.48
N ARG A 15 -4.01 -19.64 -4.62
CA ARG A 15 -4.61 -18.44 -4.03
C ARG A 15 -5.02 -17.52 -5.18
N GLN A 16 -6.29 -17.17 -5.23
CA GLN A 16 -6.77 -16.21 -6.22
C GLN A 16 -6.08 -14.85 -6.00
N PRO A 17 -5.61 -14.19 -7.06
CA PRO A 17 -4.99 -12.88 -6.93
C PRO A 17 -5.99 -11.83 -6.45
N LEU A 18 -5.53 -10.89 -5.65
CA LEU A 18 -6.28 -9.70 -5.26
C LEU A 18 -6.18 -8.62 -6.33
N MET A 19 -4.97 -8.44 -6.89
CA MET A 19 -4.70 -7.49 -7.98
C MET A 19 -3.76 -8.13 -9.00
N ARG A 20 -3.94 -7.80 -10.28
CA ARG A 20 -3.04 -8.17 -11.36
C ARG A 20 -2.78 -6.96 -12.23
N ALA A 21 -1.53 -6.62 -12.45
CA ALA A 21 -1.07 -5.69 -13.46
C ALA A 21 -0.48 -6.47 -14.63
N THR A 22 -0.82 -6.10 -15.86
CA THR A 22 -0.32 -6.75 -17.07
C THR A 22 0.10 -5.70 -18.09
N GLY A 23 1.40 -5.62 -18.40
CA GLY A 23 1.96 -4.73 -19.40
C GLY A 23 1.74 -3.23 -19.14
N VAL A 24 1.60 -2.85 -17.85
CA VAL A 24 1.24 -1.48 -17.46
C VAL A 24 2.33 -0.52 -17.89
N SER A 25 1.93 0.50 -18.68
CA SER A 25 2.83 1.54 -19.18
C SER A 25 2.20 2.91 -19.04
N LYS A 26 3.02 3.91 -18.68
CA LYS A 26 2.64 5.32 -18.58
C LYS A 26 3.81 6.22 -18.93
N SER A 27 3.57 7.20 -19.81
CA SER A 27 4.55 8.20 -20.23
C SER A 27 3.99 9.62 -20.09
N TYR A 28 4.87 10.59 -20.00
CA TYR A 28 4.58 12.02 -19.98
C TYR A 28 5.41 12.70 -21.08
N GLY A 29 4.84 12.78 -22.27
CA GLY A 29 5.61 13.15 -23.46
C GLY A 29 6.76 12.16 -23.69
N ASP A 30 8.00 12.65 -23.74
CA ASP A 30 9.19 11.82 -23.94
C ASP A 30 9.69 11.14 -22.63
N THR A 31 9.10 11.47 -21.49
CA THR A 31 9.52 10.91 -20.20
C THR A 31 8.74 9.64 -19.89
N ILE A 32 9.44 8.52 -19.71
CA ILE A 32 8.84 7.24 -19.29
C ILE A 32 8.58 7.30 -17.78
N GLY A 33 7.32 7.19 -17.40
CA GLY A 33 6.92 7.02 -15.99
C GLY A 33 7.04 5.57 -15.54
N CYS A 34 6.33 4.64 -16.21
CA CYS A 34 6.53 3.20 -16.05
C CYS A 34 6.30 2.51 -17.40
N LEU A 35 6.94 1.35 -17.61
CA LEU A 35 6.96 0.69 -18.91
C LEU A 35 6.94 -0.83 -18.75
N ASP A 36 5.88 -1.45 -19.29
CA ASP A 36 5.69 -2.90 -19.38
C ASP A 36 5.78 -3.61 -18.01
N VAL A 37 5.14 -3.03 -16.99
CA VAL A 37 5.16 -3.59 -15.64
C VAL A 37 4.04 -4.62 -15.50
N SER A 38 4.43 -5.85 -15.10
CA SER A 38 3.49 -6.96 -14.90
C SER A 38 3.80 -7.65 -13.56
N PHE A 39 2.78 -7.84 -12.72
CA PHE A 39 2.89 -8.60 -11.48
C PHE A 39 1.51 -9.04 -10.98
N THR A 40 1.52 -9.90 -9.98
CA THR A 40 0.32 -10.35 -9.28
C THR A 40 0.50 -10.13 -7.78
N LEU A 41 -0.51 -9.55 -7.13
CA LEU A 41 -0.58 -9.37 -5.68
C LEU A 41 -1.65 -10.29 -5.10
N HIS A 42 -1.31 -11.01 -4.04
CA HIS A 42 -2.24 -11.90 -3.34
C HIS A 42 -2.82 -11.26 -2.06
N PRO A 43 -3.97 -11.74 -1.57
CA PRO A 43 -4.53 -11.26 -0.30
C PRO A 43 -3.52 -11.41 0.85
N GLY A 44 -3.31 -10.34 1.63
CA GLY A 44 -2.38 -10.29 2.76
C GLY A 44 -0.91 -10.22 2.39
N GLU A 45 -0.55 -10.18 1.11
CA GLU A 45 0.82 -10.02 0.62
C GLU A 45 1.24 -8.55 0.60
N VAL A 46 2.49 -8.29 0.94
CA VAL A 46 3.09 -6.96 0.87
C VAL A 46 4.17 -6.95 -0.22
N ILE A 47 3.98 -6.12 -1.25
CA ILE A 47 4.98 -5.89 -2.29
C ILE A 47 5.67 -4.54 -2.04
N GLY A 48 7.00 -4.57 -1.91
CA GLY A 48 7.85 -3.39 -1.92
C GLY A 48 8.25 -3.01 -3.34
N VAL A 49 8.27 -1.72 -3.63
CA VAL A 49 8.77 -1.18 -4.89
C VAL A 49 9.87 -0.18 -4.58
N VAL A 50 11.10 -0.48 -4.96
CA VAL A 50 12.27 0.35 -4.65
C VAL A 50 13.00 0.83 -5.90
N GLY A 51 13.84 1.84 -5.74
CA GLY A 51 14.67 2.41 -6.79
C GLY A 51 14.95 3.89 -6.52
N GLU A 52 15.85 4.48 -7.29
CA GLU A 52 16.21 5.90 -7.17
C GLU A 52 15.04 6.84 -7.41
N SER A 53 15.19 8.11 -7.01
CA SER A 53 14.24 9.17 -7.36
C SER A 53 14.13 9.26 -8.89
N GLY A 54 12.90 9.38 -9.40
CA GLY A 54 12.64 9.40 -10.84
C GLY A 54 12.63 8.03 -11.52
N SER A 55 12.79 6.90 -10.80
CA SER A 55 12.72 5.56 -11.41
C SER A 55 11.31 5.12 -11.85
N GLY A 56 10.26 5.91 -11.52
CA GLY A 56 8.89 5.67 -11.96
C GLY A 56 7.94 5.07 -10.91
N LYS A 57 8.40 4.85 -9.67
CA LYS A 57 7.65 4.22 -8.58
C LYS A 57 6.31 4.89 -8.28
N SER A 58 6.31 6.20 -8.04
CA SER A 58 5.07 6.95 -7.75
C SER A 58 4.13 6.98 -8.95
N THR A 59 4.66 7.00 -10.19
CA THR A 59 3.82 6.87 -11.39
C THR A 59 3.13 5.51 -11.43
N LEU A 60 3.87 4.42 -11.18
CA LEU A 60 3.30 3.08 -11.09
C LEU A 60 2.24 3.02 -9.99
N LEU A 61 2.54 3.51 -8.78
CA LEU A 61 1.58 3.53 -7.66
C LEU A 61 0.30 4.28 -8.01
N ASN A 62 0.40 5.44 -8.69
CA ASN A 62 -0.74 6.24 -9.12
C ASN A 62 -1.60 5.51 -10.16
N VAL A 63 -0.98 4.73 -11.06
CA VAL A 63 -1.73 3.89 -12.01
C VAL A 63 -2.43 2.77 -11.27
N LEU A 64 -1.74 2.03 -10.39
CA LEU A 64 -2.31 0.91 -9.65
C LEU A 64 -3.44 1.33 -8.72
N SER A 65 -3.36 2.53 -8.13
CA SER A 65 -4.39 3.11 -7.26
C SER A 65 -5.51 3.86 -8.02
N ALA A 66 -5.57 3.71 -9.36
CA ALA A 66 -6.55 4.35 -10.25
C ALA A 66 -6.59 5.89 -10.20
N GLN A 67 -5.53 6.53 -9.72
CA GLN A 67 -5.39 7.99 -9.74
C GLN A 67 -4.96 8.50 -11.12
N LEU A 68 -4.30 7.65 -11.92
CA LEU A 68 -3.78 7.96 -13.23
C LEU A 68 -4.10 6.82 -14.20
N PRO A 69 -4.74 7.05 -15.37
CA PRO A 69 -4.95 6.00 -16.34
C PRO A 69 -3.63 5.60 -17.02
N PRO A 70 -3.40 4.29 -17.27
CA PRO A 70 -2.26 3.84 -18.06
C PRO A 70 -2.43 4.22 -19.54
N ASP A 71 -1.32 4.27 -20.27
CA ASP A 71 -1.33 4.43 -21.73
C ASP A 71 -1.44 3.06 -22.42
N ALA A 72 -0.95 2.00 -21.76
CA ALA A 72 -1.09 0.62 -22.22
C ALA A 72 -1.14 -0.35 -21.01
N GLY A 73 -1.60 -1.57 -21.27
CA GLY A 73 -1.76 -2.61 -20.26
C GLY A 73 -3.08 -2.54 -19.50
N THR A 74 -3.23 -3.41 -18.52
CA THR A 74 -4.44 -3.52 -17.70
C THR A 74 -4.11 -3.65 -16.23
N VAL A 75 -4.98 -3.12 -15.36
CA VAL A 75 -4.95 -3.34 -13.92
C VAL A 75 -6.28 -3.95 -13.52
N GLU A 76 -6.24 -5.21 -13.13
CA GLU A 76 -7.41 -5.96 -12.67
C GLU A 76 -7.40 -6.07 -11.15
N TYR A 77 -8.58 -5.96 -10.54
CA TYR A 77 -8.78 -6.13 -9.10
C TYR A 77 -9.95 -7.08 -8.83
N ASP A 78 -9.82 -7.93 -7.81
CA ASP A 78 -10.85 -8.86 -7.38
C ASP A 78 -11.98 -8.14 -6.64
N LEU A 79 -13.01 -7.74 -7.37
CA LEU A 79 -14.19 -7.12 -6.80
C LEU A 79 -15.03 -8.15 -6.04
N ARG A 80 -15.45 -7.84 -4.80
CA ARG A 80 -16.18 -8.75 -3.90
C ARG A 80 -17.37 -9.50 -4.55
N HIS A 81 -17.99 -8.92 -5.58
CA HIS A 81 -19.20 -9.47 -6.20
C HIS A 81 -19.04 -9.73 -7.70
N ARG A 82 -17.87 -9.45 -8.31
CA ARG A 82 -17.67 -9.58 -9.76
C ARG A 82 -16.38 -10.32 -10.14
N GLY A 83 -15.54 -10.67 -9.14
CA GLY A 83 -14.21 -11.24 -9.40
C GLY A 83 -13.25 -10.24 -10.07
N MET A 84 -12.20 -10.78 -10.72
CA MET A 84 -11.19 -9.98 -11.40
C MET A 84 -11.81 -9.10 -12.49
N SER A 85 -11.61 -7.81 -12.36
CA SER A 85 -12.17 -6.80 -13.26
C SER A 85 -11.18 -5.68 -13.50
N ASP A 86 -11.04 -5.22 -14.73
CA ASP A 86 -10.21 -4.07 -15.09
C ASP A 86 -10.78 -2.80 -14.44
N ILE A 87 -10.01 -2.18 -13.55
CA ILE A 87 -10.43 -1.02 -12.76
C ILE A 87 -10.70 0.23 -13.62
N PHE A 88 -10.07 0.32 -14.80
CA PHE A 88 -10.26 1.46 -15.71
C PHE A 88 -11.51 1.30 -16.60
N ARG A 89 -12.07 0.08 -16.68
CA ARG A 89 -13.35 -0.18 -17.35
C ARG A 89 -14.55 -0.09 -16.41
N LEU A 90 -14.32 0.09 -15.11
CA LEU A 90 -15.40 0.32 -14.16
C LEU A 90 -16.10 1.65 -14.42
N SER A 91 -17.40 1.71 -14.11
CA SER A 91 -18.11 2.98 -14.04
C SER A 91 -17.45 3.90 -12.99
N GLU A 92 -17.54 5.22 -13.19
CA GLU A 92 -16.98 6.16 -12.22
C GLU A 92 -17.54 5.98 -10.80
N PRO A 93 -18.85 5.75 -10.59
CA PRO A 93 -19.40 5.43 -9.27
C PRO A 93 -18.79 4.15 -8.64
N ASP A 94 -18.63 3.07 -9.42
CA ASP A 94 -18.06 1.80 -8.95
C ASP A 94 -16.59 1.99 -8.56
N ARG A 95 -15.80 2.70 -9.36
CA ARG A 95 -14.41 3.02 -9.08
C ARG A 95 -14.27 3.88 -7.83
N ARG A 96 -15.09 4.93 -7.68
CA ARG A 96 -15.13 5.75 -6.46
C ARG A 96 -15.50 4.94 -5.22
N ARG A 97 -16.45 4.00 -5.37
CA ARG A 97 -16.81 3.10 -4.28
C ARG A 97 -15.64 2.23 -3.88
N LEU A 98 -14.98 1.57 -4.83
CA LEU A 98 -13.78 0.75 -4.62
C LEU A 98 -12.71 1.52 -3.82
N MET A 99 -12.35 2.74 -4.27
CA MET A 99 -11.36 3.59 -3.60
C MET A 99 -11.75 4.00 -2.18
N ARG A 100 -13.04 4.02 -1.85
CA ARG A 100 -13.54 4.43 -0.53
C ARG A 100 -13.72 3.26 0.44
N THR A 101 -13.98 2.06 -0.07
CA THR A 101 -14.35 0.90 0.77
C THR A 101 -13.25 -0.14 0.86
N ASP A 102 -12.63 -0.49 -0.26
CA ASP A 102 -11.68 -1.60 -0.38
C ASP A 102 -10.22 -1.15 -0.38
N TRP A 103 -9.96 0.14 -0.65
CA TRP A 103 -8.61 0.69 -0.76
C TRP A 103 -8.30 1.76 0.27
N GLY A 104 -7.06 1.76 0.77
CA GLY A 104 -6.43 2.87 1.48
C GLY A 104 -5.29 3.46 0.66
N ILE A 105 -5.04 4.76 0.79
CA ILE A 105 -3.91 5.44 0.17
C ILE A 105 -3.22 6.29 1.23
N VAL A 106 -1.96 5.99 1.52
CA VAL A 106 -1.09 6.75 2.42
C VAL A 106 -0.11 7.52 1.56
N HIS A 107 -0.23 8.84 1.57
CA HIS A 107 0.62 9.76 0.81
C HIS A 107 1.90 10.05 1.58
N GLN A 108 2.97 10.38 0.86
CA GLN A 108 4.25 10.83 1.41
C GLN A 108 4.06 12.06 2.30
N ASN A 109 3.34 13.07 1.81
CA ASN A 109 2.95 14.21 2.62
C ASN A 109 1.56 13.93 3.24
N PRO A 110 1.46 13.79 4.58
CA PRO A 110 0.19 13.49 5.23
C PRO A 110 -0.90 14.56 4.99
N ARG A 111 -0.52 15.78 4.64
CA ARG A 111 -1.48 16.85 4.33
C ARG A 111 -2.31 16.57 3.10
N ASP A 112 -1.79 15.77 2.16
CA ASP A 112 -2.52 15.41 0.93
C ASP A 112 -3.61 14.36 1.22
N GLY A 113 -3.45 13.60 2.32
CA GLY A 113 -4.41 12.59 2.78
C GLY A 113 -5.34 13.03 3.91
N LEU A 114 -5.12 14.22 4.52
CA LEU A 114 -5.87 14.71 5.68
C LEU A 114 -6.60 16.01 5.40
N ARG A 115 -7.76 16.16 6.01
CA ARG A 115 -8.46 17.46 6.09
C ARG A 115 -7.93 18.25 7.29
N MET A 116 -7.01 19.17 7.04
CA MET A 116 -6.25 19.88 8.07
C MET A 116 -7.11 20.75 9.01
N ASP A 117 -8.30 21.16 8.57
CA ASP A 117 -9.25 21.98 9.34
C ASP A 117 -10.39 21.18 9.99
N VAL A 118 -10.46 19.87 9.76
CA VAL A 118 -11.40 18.93 10.39
C VAL A 118 -10.67 18.23 11.54
N SER A 119 -11.37 17.95 12.65
CA SER A 119 -10.77 17.26 13.80
C SER A 119 -10.21 15.87 13.44
N ALA A 120 -9.32 15.33 14.29
CA ALA A 120 -8.74 14.00 14.10
C ALA A 120 -9.84 12.93 14.01
N GLY A 121 -10.80 12.93 14.96
CA GLY A 121 -11.95 12.03 14.91
C GLY A 121 -12.83 12.24 13.68
N GLY A 122 -12.97 13.49 13.22
CA GLY A 122 -13.70 13.81 11.99
C GLY A 122 -13.02 13.27 10.73
N ASN A 123 -11.66 13.30 10.68
CA ASN A 123 -10.89 12.69 9.59
C ASN A 123 -11.10 11.19 9.50
N VAL A 124 -11.09 10.48 10.62
CA VAL A 124 -11.35 9.03 10.68
C VAL A 124 -12.83 8.75 10.36
N GLY A 125 -13.75 9.48 11.00
CA GLY A 125 -15.19 9.30 10.87
C GLY A 125 -15.72 9.54 9.45
N GLU A 126 -15.10 10.43 8.68
CA GLU A 126 -15.49 10.68 7.28
C GLU A 126 -15.42 9.39 6.41
N ARG A 127 -14.43 8.54 6.65
CA ARG A 127 -14.32 7.27 5.92
C ARG A 127 -15.44 6.29 6.30
N LEU A 128 -15.80 6.25 7.59
CA LEU A 128 -16.93 5.45 8.07
C LEU A 128 -18.26 5.94 7.47
N MET A 129 -18.47 7.25 7.42
CA MET A 129 -19.65 7.84 6.80
C MET A 129 -19.72 7.50 5.30
N ALA A 130 -18.58 7.44 4.62
CA ALA A 130 -18.51 7.09 3.19
C ALA A 130 -18.95 5.64 2.91
N ILE A 131 -18.84 4.74 3.88
CA ILE A 131 -19.30 3.33 3.79
C ILE A 131 -20.69 3.12 4.41
N GLY A 132 -21.37 4.19 4.85
CA GLY A 132 -22.75 4.12 5.30
C GLY A 132 -22.99 4.29 6.79
N ALA A 133 -21.97 4.44 7.62
CA ALA A 133 -22.16 4.76 9.04
C ALA A 133 -22.88 6.10 9.21
N ARG A 134 -23.87 6.16 10.13
CA ARG A 134 -24.68 7.37 10.36
C ARG A 134 -24.80 7.74 11.84
N HIS A 135 -24.51 6.82 12.74
CA HIS A 135 -24.64 7.06 14.18
C HIS A 135 -23.39 7.74 14.72
N TYR A 136 -23.54 9.00 15.15
CA TYR A 136 -22.40 9.84 15.60
C TYR A 136 -21.60 9.18 16.74
N GLY A 137 -22.29 8.64 17.76
CA GLY A 137 -21.64 8.01 18.91
C GLY A 137 -20.74 6.83 18.51
N GLU A 138 -21.20 5.98 17.59
CA GLU A 138 -20.45 4.84 17.07
C GLU A 138 -19.24 5.30 16.24
N ILE A 139 -19.46 6.30 15.36
CA ILE A 139 -18.38 6.89 14.54
C ILE A 139 -17.29 7.49 15.45
N ARG A 140 -17.69 8.19 16.52
CA ARG A 140 -16.75 8.78 17.48
C ARG A 140 -16.02 7.72 18.28
N ALA A 141 -16.71 6.68 18.75
CA ALA A 141 -16.10 5.57 19.48
C ALA A 141 -15.06 4.84 18.63
N GLU A 142 -15.38 4.53 17.37
CA GLU A 142 -14.44 3.93 16.41
C GLU A 142 -13.25 4.87 16.13
N GLY A 143 -13.50 6.18 16.04
CA GLY A 143 -12.44 7.17 15.90
C GLY A 143 -11.46 7.17 17.07
N LEU A 144 -11.96 7.10 18.31
CA LEU A 144 -11.14 7.00 19.52
C LEU A 144 -10.31 5.70 19.56
N ASP A 145 -10.92 4.56 19.21
CA ASP A 145 -10.25 3.27 19.14
C ASP A 145 -9.10 3.30 18.11
N TRP A 146 -9.34 3.86 16.93
CA TRP A 146 -8.32 3.98 15.91
C TRP A 146 -7.19 4.96 16.27
N LEU A 147 -7.48 6.06 16.99
CA LEU A 147 -6.42 6.92 17.51
C LEU A 147 -5.51 6.14 18.48
N ALA A 148 -6.10 5.35 19.38
CA ALA A 148 -5.33 4.51 20.29
C ALA A 148 -4.51 3.45 19.53
N LYS A 149 -5.07 2.77 18.52
CA LYS A 149 -4.38 1.79 17.69
C LYS A 149 -3.16 2.36 16.96
N VAL A 150 -3.21 3.64 16.56
CA VAL A 150 -2.06 4.31 15.94
C VAL A 150 -1.20 5.08 16.95
N GLU A 151 -1.34 4.79 18.25
CA GLU A 151 -0.58 5.39 19.35
C GLU A 151 -0.70 6.94 19.38
N LEU A 152 -1.85 7.47 19.06
CA LEU A 152 -2.22 8.85 19.28
C LEU A 152 -3.07 8.96 20.56
N ASP A 153 -2.81 9.99 21.36
CA ASP A 153 -3.60 10.25 22.54
C ASP A 153 -5.08 10.48 22.17
N ALA A 154 -5.96 9.65 22.71
CA ALA A 154 -7.40 9.71 22.45
C ALA A 154 -8.03 11.06 22.88
N SER A 155 -7.44 11.76 23.87
CA SER A 155 -7.88 13.10 24.26
C SER A 155 -7.82 14.12 23.14
N ARG A 156 -7.00 13.86 22.12
CA ARG A 156 -6.79 14.72 20.95
C ARG A 156 -7.77 14.47 19.81
N VAL A 157 -8.82 13.67 20.02
CA VAL A 157 -9.83 13.33 18.99
C VAL A 157 -10.49 14.56 18.38
N ASP A 158 -10.65 15.64 19.15
CA ASP A 158 -11.26 16.90 18.72
C ASP A 158 -10.23 17.91 18.18
N ASP A 159 -8.93 17.63 18.30
CA ASP A 159 -7.88 18.48 17.78
C ASP A 159 -7.77 18.40 16.25
N LYS A 160 -7.34 19.52 15.66
CA LYS A 160 -7.12 19.58 14.21
C LYS A 160 -5.71 19.08 13.84
N PRO A 161 -5.53 18.34 12.73
CA PRO A 161 -4.23 17.82 12.31
C PRO A 161 -3.14 18.88 12.16
N LYS A 162 -3.48 20.13 11.90
CA LYS A 162 -2.52 21.24 11.84
C LYS A 162 -1.77 21.50 13.15
N THR A 163 -2.27 21.02 14.29
CA THR A 163 -1.61 21.09 15.61
C THR A 163 -0.77 19.86 15.92
N PHE A 164 -0.72 18.87 15.02
CA PHE A 164 0.00 17.62 15.18
C PHE A 164 1.40 17.74 14.57
N SER A 165 2.37 17.02 15.14
CA SER A 165 3.68 16.83 14.50
C SER A 165 3.54 16.02 13.20
N GLY A 166 4.56 16.03 12.33
CA GLY A 166 4.56 15.24 11.08
C GLY A 166 4.28 13.75 11.31
N GLY A 167 4.94 13.14 12.30
CA GLY A 167 4.70 11.75 12.66
C GLY A 167 3.29 11.48 13.18
N MET A 168 2.70 12.42 13.94
CA MET A 168 1.30 12.32 14.39
C MET A 168 0.33 12.46 13.22
N GLN A 169 0.60 13.36 12.27
CA GLN A 169 -0.19 13.49 11.05
C GLN A 169 -0.14 12.21 10.22
N GLN A 170 1.03 11.58 10.11
CA GLN A 170 1.20 10.33 9.37
C GLN A 170 0.42 9.19 10.05
N ARG A 171 0.50 9.06 11.38
CA ARG A 171 -0.29 8.09 12.15
C ARG A 171 -1.80 8.30 11.98
N LEU A 172 -2.25 9.54 11.99
CA LEU A 172 -3.66 9.88 11.74
C LEU A 172 -4.08 9.52 10.31
N GLN A 173 -3.23 9.76 9.32
CA GLN A 173 -3.49 9.36 7.93
C GLN A 173 -3.65 7.84 7.80
N ILE A 174 -2.82 7.06 8.52
CA ILE A 174 -2.93 5.60 8.59
C ILE A 174 -4.26 5.19 9.23
N ALA A 175 -4.62 5.74 10.40
CA ALA A 175 -5.89 5.46 11.07
C ALA A 175 -7.08 5.75 10.14
N ARG A 176 -7.08 6.91 9.48
CA ARG A 176 -8.10 7.30 8.50
C ARG A 176 -8.26 6.27 7.38
N ASN A 177 -7.16 5.70 6.89
CA ASN A 177 -7.20 4.74 5.79
C ASN A 177 -7.60 3.33 6.26
N LEU A 178 -7.17 2.91 7.45
CA LEU A 178 -7.39 1.56 7.96
C LEU A 178 -8.74 1.36 8.64
N VAL A 179 -9.42 2.43 9.08
CA VAL A 179 -10.71 2.34 9.78
C VAL A 179 -11.80 1.61 8.99
N THR A 180 -11.75 1.66 7.66
CA THR A 180 -12.67 0.94 6.78
C THR A 180 -12.29 -0.52 6.56
N ARG A 181 -11.18 -0.99 7.17
CA ARG A 181 -10.61 -2.33 6.98
C ARG A 181 -10.49 -2.69 5.50
N PRO A 182 -9.71 -1.89 4.75
CA PRO A 182 -9.55 -2.11 3.30
C PRO A 182 -8.87 -3.46 3.04
N ARG A 183 -9.05 -4.03 1.85
CA ARG A 183 -8.33 -5.24 1.43
C ARG A 183 -6.93 -4.92 0.89
N LEU A 184 -6.72 -3.68 0.42
CA LEU A 184 -5.47 -3.22 -0.18
C LEU A 184 -5.13 -1.81 0.31
N ILE A 185 -3.86 -1.59 0.65
CA ILE A 185 -3.32 -0.26 0.96
C ILE A 185 -2.14 0.06 0.05
N PHE A 186 -2.17 1.26 -0.53
CA PHE A 186 -1.07 1.84 -1.28
C PHE A 186 -0.32 2.83 -0.39
N MET A 187 0.99 2.75 -0.32
CA MET A 187 1.83 3.63 0.50
C MET A 187 2.94 4.23 -0.34
N ASP A 188 2.98 5.54 -0.45
CA ASP A 188 4.07 6.29 -1.09
C ASP A 188 4.94 6.90 -0.02
N GLU A 189 6.19 6.43 0.11
CA GLU A 189 7.18 6.89 1.09
C GLU A 189 6.59 7.08 2.51
N PRO A 190 5.98 6.04 3.13
CA PRO A 190 5.16 6.20 4.34
C PRO A 190 5.92 6.76 5.55
N THR A 191 7.25 6.75 5.53
CA THR A 191 8.13 7.26 6.59
C THR A 191 8.95 8.47 6.15
N GLY A 192 8.75 8.95 4.94
CA GLY A 192 9.51 10.06 4.38
C GLY A 192 9.42 11.33 5.23
N GLY A 193 10.58 11.97 5.48
CA GLY A 193 10.65 13.21 6.24
C GLY A 193 10.44 13.09 7.75
N LEU A 194 10.46 11.87 8.30
CA LEU A 194 10.40 11.62 9.75
C LEU A 194 11.81 11.35 10.31
N ASP A 195 12.01 11.72 11.58
CA ASP A 195 13.21 11.35 12.31
C ASP A 195 13.34 9.82 12.45
N VAL A 196 14.56 9.28 12.45
CA VAL A 196 14.86 7.84 12.47
C VAL A 196 14.10 7.09 13.58
N SER A 197 14.03 7.66 14.79
CA SER A 197 13.33 7.05 15.92
C SER A 197 11.80 7.00 15.74
N VAL A 198 11.24 8.01 15.10
CA VAL A 198 9.80 8.10 14.77
C VAL A 198 9.48 7.15 13.62
N GLN A 199 10.38 7.05 12.63
CA GLN A 199 10.28 6.13 11.50
C GLN A 199 10.21 4.67 11.97
N ALA A 200 11.16 4.23 12.81
CA ALA A 200 11.19 2.86 13.32
C ALA A 200 9.88 2.46 14.02
N ARG A 201 9.38 3.32 14.92
CA ARG A 201 8.11 3.09 15.62
C ARG A 201 6.91 3.04 14.66
N LEU A 202 6.90 3.91 13.64
CA LEU A 202 5.83 3.92 12.65
C LEU A 202 5.82 2.64 11.80
N LEU A 203 7.00 2.13 11.44
CA LEU A 203 7.14 0.90 10.68
C LEU A 203 6.69 -0.32 11.49
N ASP A 204 7.06 -0.41 12.76
CA ASP A 204 6.58 -1.49 13.65
C ASP A 204 5.07 -1.46 13.79
N LEU A 205 4.49 -0.27 13.96
CA LEU A 205 3.05 -0.07 13.99
C LEU A 205 2.37 -0.54 12.69
N LEU A 206 2.87 -0.09 11.53
CA LEU A 206 2.35 -0.47 10.22
C LEU A 206 2.42 -1.98 10.00
N ARG A 207 3.56 -2.60 10.31
CA ARG A 207 3.76 -4.04 10.21
C ARG A 207 2.74 -4.81 11.06
N GLY A 208 2.54 -4.36 12.31
CA GLY A 208 1.54 -4.94 13.22
C GLY A 208 0.13 -4.86 12.63
N LEU A 209 -0.31 -3.66 12.23
CA LEU A 209 -1.65 -3.42 11.72
C LEU A 209 -1.92 -4.16 10.39
N VAL A 210 -0.98 -4.13 9.44
CA VAL A 210 -1.14 -4.81 8.14
C VAL A 210 -1.30 -6.33 8.35
N ARG A 211 -0.49 -6.93 9.25
CA ARG A 211 -0.58 -8.36 9.56
C ARG A 211 -1.84 -8.73 10.33
N GLU A 212 -2.18 -7.97 11.38
CA GLU A 212 -3.38 -8.21 12.19
C GLU A 212 -4.66 -8.15 11.36
N LEU A 213 -4.74 -7.19 10.45
CA LEU A 213 -5.91 -6.98 9.61
C LEU A 213 -5.90 -7.84 8.34
N GLY A 214 -4.80 -8.55 8.03
CA GLY A 214 -4.65 -9.34 6.82
C GLY A 214 -4.74 -8.54 5.52
N ILE A 215 -4.28 -7.28 5.54
CA ILE A 215 -4.37 -6.34 4.42
C ILE A 215 -3.21 -6.59 3.46
N ALA A 216 -3.49 -6.64 2.15
CA ALA A 216 -2.44 -6.58 1.15
C ALA A 216 -1.90 -5.15 1.02
N ALA A 217 -0.61 -4.99 0.70
CA ALA A 217 -0.02 -3.67 0.57
C ALA A 217 0.92 -3.56 -0.63
N ILE A 218 0.97 -2.36 -1.23
CA ILE A 218 2.03 -1.96 -2.16
C ILE A 218 2.74 -0.76 -1.55
N VAL A 219 4.02 -0.91 -1.23
CA VAL A 219 4.84 0.10 -0.56
C VAL A 219 5.91 0.60 -1.51
N VAL A 220 5.85 1.86 -1.87
CA VAL A 220 6.87 2.53 -2.68
C VAL A 220 7.80 3.28 -1.75
N THR A 221 9.10 3.05 -1.87
CA THR A 221 10.12 3.77 -1.09
C THR A 221 11.50 3.68 -1.76
N HIS A 222 12.41 4.58 -1.36
CA HIS A 222 13.83 4.47 -1.67
C HIS A 222 14.64 3.86 -0.52
N ASP A 223 14.00 3.65 0.64
CA ASP A 223 14.65 3.10 1.83
C ASP A 223 14.50 1.57 1.88
N LEU A 224 15.64 0.86 1.73
CA LEU A 224 15.68 -0.60 1.75
C LEU A 224 15.36 -1.19 3.13
N ALA A 225 15.59 -0.44 4.23
CA ALA A 225 15.22 -0.89 5.57
C ALA A 225 13.69 -0.99 5.73
N VAL A 226 12.95 -0.07 5.10
CA VAL A 226 11.48 -0.08 5.10
C VAL A 226 10.95 -1.35 4.43
N VAL A 227 11.43 -1.68 3.24
CA VAL A 227 10.95 -2.87 2.51
C VAL A 227 11.42 -4.16 3.15
N ARG A 228 12.63 -4.23 3.71
CA ARG A 228 13.11 -5.39 4.47
C ARG A 228 12.22 -5.70 5.68
N LEU A 229 11.67 -4.68 6.32
CA LEU A 229 10.79 -4.85 7.47
C LEU A 229 9.35 -5.23 7.09
N LEU A 230 8.83 -4.66 5.99
CA LEU A 230 7.41 -4.72 5.65
C LEU A 230 7.09 -5.69 4.53
N ALA A 231 7.94 -5.81 3.49
CA ALA A 231 7.60 -6.46 2.24
C ALA A 231 7.95 -7.95 2.22
N ASP A 232 7.03 -8.77 1.68
CA ASP A 232 7.25 -10.18 1.40
C ASP A 232 8.02 -10.36 0.10
N ARG A 233 7.67 -9.56 -0.92
CA ARG A 233 8.33 -9.52 -2.23
C ARG A 233 8.77 -8.11 -2.57
N LEU A 234 9.82 -8.02 -3.37
CA LEU A 234 10.43 -6.76 -3.78
C LEU A 234 10.49 -6.67 -5.31
N MET A 235 10.12 -5.51 -5.83
CA MET A 235 10.35 -5.10 -7.21
C MET A 235 11.34 -3.93 -7.22
N VAL A 236 12.42 -4.06 -7.95
CA VAL A 236 13.42 -3.00 -8.14
C VAL A 236 13.16 -2.29 -9.46
N MET A 237 12.90 -1.00 -9.41
CA MET A 237 12.61 -0.18 -10.58
C MET A 237 13.78 0.71 -10.97
N ARG A 238 14.08 0.75 -12.29
CA ARG A 238 15.04 1.65 -12.90
C ARG A 238 14.51 2.14 -14.25
N HIS A 239 14.56 3.45 -14.49
CA HIS A 239 14.10 4.05 -15.75
C HIS A 239 12.71 3.58 -16.22
N GLY A 240 11.76 3.51 -15.29
CA GLY A 240 10.39 3.08 -15.56
C GLY A 240 10.18 1.57 -15.67
N ARG A 241 11.19 0.74 -15.61
CA ARG A 241 11.10 -0.72 -15.75
C ARG A 241 11.40 -1.44 -14.44
N VAL A 242 10.77 -2.58 -14.22
CA VAL A 242 11.18 -3.53 -13.20
C VAL A 242 12.40 -4.28 -13.75
N VAL A 243 13.53 -4.15 -13.07
CA VAL A 243 14.81 -4.77 -13.48
C VAL A 243 15.12 -6.04 -12.70
N GLU A 244 14.53 -6.17 -11.51
CA GLU A 244 14.63 -7.38 -10.69
C GLU A 244 13.40 -7.50 -9.79
N GLU A 245 12.91 -8.73 -9.58
CA GLU A 245 11.86 -9.03 -8.62
C GLU A 245 12.08 -10.40 -7.97
N GLY A 246 11.63 -10.56 -6.73
CA GLY A 246 11.75 -11.81 -5.98
C GLY A 246 11.29 -11.66 -4.54
N LEU A 247 11.58 -12.66 -3.71
CA LEU A 247 11.40 -12.53 -2.26
C LEU A 247 12.33 -11.43 -1.74
N THR A 248 11.85 -10.65 -0.79
CA THR A 248 12.59 -9.48 -0.30
C THR A 248 13.99 -9.84 0.18
N ASP A 249 14.13 -10.89 1.00
CA ASP A 249 15.43 -11.33 1.50
C ASP A 249 16.35 -11.80 0.36
N GLN A 250 15.81 -12.51 -0.64
CA GLN A 250 16.59 -12.94 -1.80
C GLN A 250 17.17 -11.75 -2.56
N VAL A 251 16.31 -10.78 -2.93
CA VAL A 251 16.74 -9.63 -3.74
C VAL A 251 17.71 -8.74 -2.96
N LEU A 252 17.58 -8.66 -1.63
CA LEU A 252 18.44 -7.81 -0.80
C LEU A 252 19.76 -8.50 -0.39
N ASP A 253 19.77 -9.82 -0.21
CA ASP A 253 20.95 -10.56 0.26
C ASP A 253 21.77 -11.16 -0.88
N ASP A 254 21.13 -11.50 -2.01
CA ASP A 254 21.79 -12.05 -3.22
C ASP A 254 21.25 -11.40 -4.51
N PRO A 255 21.46 -10.06 -4.68
CA PRO A 255 20.98 -9.35 -5.86
C PRO A 255 21.69 -9.80 -7.13
N HIS A 256 20.91 -10.10 -8.18
CA HIS A 256 21.44 -10.58 -9.46
C HIS A 256 21.67 -9.44 -10.46
N HIS A 257 20.78 -8.43 -10.49
CA HIS A 257 20.91 -7.34 -11.43
C HIS A 257 21.99 -6.34 -10.97
N PRO A 258 22.91 -5.86 -11.84
CA PRO A 258 23.99 -4.94 -11.45
C PRO A 258 23.51 -3.65 -10.76
N TYR A 259 22.34 -3.14 -11.16
CA TYR A 259 21.75 -1.97 -10.50
C TYR A 259 21.28 -2.29 -9.06
N THR A 260 20.68 -3.45 -8.83
CA THR A 260 20.27 -3.87 -7.49
C THR A 260 21.48 -4.06 -6.59
N GLN A 261 22.57 -4.65 -7.10
CA GLN A 261 23.84 -4.78 -6.38
C GLN A 261 24.38 -3.41 -5.96
N LEU A 262 24.34 -2.42 -6.87
CA LEU A 262 24.75 -1.06 -6.57
C LEU A 262 23.85 -0.44 -5.50
N LEU A 263 22.52 -0.60 -5.64
CA LEU A 263 21.54 -0.05 -4.70
C LEU A 263 21.71 -0.61 -3.28
N VAL A 264 21.88 -1.92 -3.15
CA VAL A 264 22.09 -2.61 -1.86
C VAL A 264 23.43 -2.21 -1.25
N SER A 265 24.53 -2.20 -2.04
CA SER A 265 25.86 -1.84 -1.54
C SER A 265 25.94 -0.39 -1.06
N SER A 266 25.15 0.52 -1.63
CA SER A 266 25.13 1.93 -1.20
C SER A 266 24.57 2.13 0.21
N VAL A 267 23.71 1.22 0.70
CA VAL A 267 23.11 1.29 2.04
C VAL A 267 24.02 0.66 3.11
N LEU A 268 24.89 -0.30 2.72
CA LEU A 268 25.80 -0.96 3.66
C LEU A 268 27.04 -0.12 4.02
N GLN A 269 27.22 1.05 3.42
CA GLN A 269 28.37 1.94 3.65
C GLN A 269 28.11 3.10 4.62
N VAL A 270 26.97 3.10 5.34
CA VAL A 270 26.64 4.16 6.31
C VAL A 270 26.73 3.64 7.74
#